data_128d107573b9bffac44fd8f93d1caac0
#
_entry.id   128d107573b9bffac44fd8f93d1caac0
#
_cell.length_a   1.000
_cell.length_b   1.000
_cell.length_c   1.000
_cell.angle_alpha   90.00
_cell.angle_beta   90.00
_cell.angle_gamma   90.00
#
_symmetry.space_group_name_H-M   'P 1'
#
loop_
_entity.id
_entity.type
_entity.pdbx_description
1 polymer ?
#
loop_
_entity_poly.entity_id
_entity_poly.type
_entity_poly.pdbx_seq_one_letter_code
_entity_poly.pdbx_strand_id
1 'polypeptide(L)'
;RKSGGFIQESYGLYEPKVDVIFHLAALPRIQASFENPNEVFKSNVISTQNILDWAKDKDIPVVFAGTSSVHGDKYANPYTFTKWQSELMFKMYHKLFNVRMSICRFYNVYGPHMIYEGPYSLVIPIFENQYFKGEPLTITNDGEQRRDFTHVNDIVDGLIKCGDRLSDVNFEQINGLEFEFG
;
A
#
# COMPACT_ATOMS: atom_id res chain seq x y z
N ARG A 1 9.12 19.05 -20.44
CA ARG A 1 7.85 18.77 -19.74
C ARG A 1 8.21 18.47 -18.31
N LYS A 2 7.76 19.32 -17.35
CA LYS A 2 8.03 19.14 -15.94
C LYS A 2 7.24 17.96 -15.42
N SER A 3 7.92 16.95 -14.92
CA SER A 3 7.38 15.69 -14.39
C SER A 3 6.85 15.86 -12.96
N GLY A 4 6.06 16.83 -12.71
CA GLY A 4 5.42 17.07 -11.40
C GLY A 4 3.93 17.39 -11.54
N GLY A 5 3.38 17.12 -12.74
CA GLY A 5 2.16 17.76 -13.18
C GLY A 5 0.87 17.31 -12.51
N PHE A 6 0.72 16.09 -12.06
CA PHE A 6 -0.61 15.59 -11.72
C PHE A 6 -1.18 16.19 -10.42
N ILE A 7 -0.36 16.38 -9.40
CA ILE A 7 -0.83 16.96 -8.14
C ILE A 7 -0.83 18.50 -8.23
N GLN A 8 0.20 19.09 -8.86
CA GLN A 8 0.31 20.54 -9.02
C GLN A 8 -0.74 21.14 -9.97
N GLU A 9 -1.12 20.44 -11.04
CA GLU A 9 -2.14 20.92 -11.99
C GLU A 9 -3.57 20.81 -11.43
N SER A 10 -3.84 19.88 -10.51
CA SER A 10 -5.16 19.70 -9.93
C SER A 10 -5.56 20.74 -8.89
N TYR A 11 -4.59 21.44 -8.28
CA TYR A 11 -4.86 22.37 -7.18
C TYR A 11 -4.70 23.86 -7.55
N GLY A 12 -4.32 24.18 -8.78
CA GLY A 12 -4.32 25.54 -9.32
C GLY A 12 -3.72 26.59 -8.39
N LEU A 13 -4.54 27.49 -7.87
CA LEU A 13 -4.15 28.59 -6.99
C LEU A 13 -4.24 28.28 -5.49
N TYR A 14 -4.70 27.07 -5.11
CA TYR A 14 -4.85 26.65 -3.71
C TYR A 14 -4.00 25.41 -3.42
N GLU A 15 -2.95 25.59 -2.64
CA GLU A 15 -2.20 24.48 -2.04
C GLU A 15 -2.80 24.19 -0.66
N PRO A 16 -3.54 23.10 -0.46
CA PRO A 16 -4.04 22.74 0.86
C PRO A 16 -2.88 22.46 1.80
N LYS A 17 -3.00 22.85 3.04
CA LYS A 17 -2.10 22.42 4.08
C LYS A 17 -2.30 20.91 4.28
N VAL A 18 -1.24 20.13 4.07
CA VAL A 18 -1.22 18.68 4.25
C VAL A 18 -0.29 18.36 5.40
N ASP A 19 -0.82 17.71 6.43
CA ASP A 19 -0.05 17.35 7.62
C ASP A 19 0.57 15.94 7.53
N VAL A 20 -0.04 15.03 6.75
CA VAL A 20 0.45 13.67 6.51
C VAL A 20 -0.06 13.13 5.18
N ILE A 21 0.72 12.30 4.51
CA ILE A 21 0.31 11.57 3.30
C ILE A 21 0.16 10.10 3.64
N PHE A 22 -1.03 9.53 3.38
CA PHE A 22 -1.25 8.08 3.37
C PHE A 22 -1.15 7.58 1.92
N HIS A 23 0.01 7.03 1.57
CA HIS A 23 0.24 6.51 0.22
C HIS A 23 -0.24 5.06 0.11
N LEU A 24 -1.53 4.89 -0.16
CA LEU A 24 -2.21 3.59 -0.30
C LEU A 24 -2.42 3.21 -1.78
N ALA A 25 -2.29 4.17 -2.70
CA ALA A 25 -2.54 3.97 -4.11
C ALA A 25 -1.51 3.02 -4.73
N ALA A 26 -2.00 1.97 -5.36
CA ALA A 26 -1.20 1.01 -6.12
C ALA A 26 -2.11 0.19 -7.04
N LEU A 27 -1.54 -0.43 -8.07
CA LEU A 27 -2.17 -1.55 -8.75
C LEU A 27 -1.82 -2.84 -7.99
N PRO A 28 -2.78 -3.41 -7.22
CA PRO A 28 -2.57 -4.61 -6.44
C PRO A 28 -2.75 -5.84 -7.34
N ARG A 29 -2.44 -7.01 -6.79
CA ARG A 29 -2.67 -8.34 -7.36
C ARG A 29 -1.57 -8.87 -8.23
N ILE A 30 -1.17 -10.05 -7.82
CA ILE A 30 -0.09 -10.82 -8.46
C ILE A 30 -0.52 -11.19 -9.88
N GLN A 31 -1.70 -11.81 -10.08
CA GLN A 31 -2.11 -12.29 -11.38
C GLN A 31 -2.21 -11.17 -12.42
N ALA A 32 -2.92 -10.09 -12.11
CA ALA A 32 -3.06 -8.95 -12.99
C ALA A 32 -1.72 -8.28 -13.34
N SER A 33 -0.72 -8.39 -12.46
CA SER A 33 0.61 -7.80 -12.70
C SER A 33 1.40 -8.50 -13.82
N PHE A 34 1.13 -9.77 -14.09
CA PHE A 34 1.74 -10.47 -15.23
C PHE A 34 1.16 -10.02 -16.57
N GLU A 35 -0.12 -9.66 -16.59
CA GLU A 35 -0.80 -9.21 -17.81
C GLU A 35 -0.34 -7.81 -18.24
N ASN A 36 -0.14 -6.92 -17.27
CA ASN A 36 0.19 -5.51 -17.51
C ASN A 36 1.36 -5.01 -16.64
N PRO A 37 2.57 -5.58 -16.75
CA PRO A 37 3.69 -5.23 -15.88
C PRO A 37 4.11 -3.76 -15.99
N ASN A 38 3.97 -3.15 -17.17
CA ASN A 38 4.33 -1.76 -17.41
C ASN A 38 3.40 -0.79 -16.64
N GLU A 39 2.10 -1.06 -16.63
CA GLU A 39 1.14 -0.26 -15.86
C GLU A 39 1.35 -0.41 -14.36
N VAL A 40 1.66 -1.62 -13.91
CA VAL A 40 1.99 -1.88 -12.49
C VAL A 40 3.24 -1.10 -12.09
N PHE A 41 4.27 -1.09 -12.93
CA PHE A 41 5.50 -0.34 -12.68
C PHE A 41 5.21 1.17 -12.59
N LYS A 42 4.50 1.73 -13.55
CA LYS A 42 4.11 3.15 -13.54
C LYS A 42 3.29 3.52 -12.32
N SER A 43 2.27 2.71 -12.03
CA SER A 43 1.36 2.97 -10.91
C SER A 43 2.04 2.81 -9.55
N ASN A 44 2.94 1.84 -9.37
CA ASN A 44 3.49 1.55 -8.06
C ASN A 44 4.82 2.26 -7.80
N VAL A 45 5.72 2.32 -8.79
CA VAL A 45 7.07 2.87 -8.61
C VAL A 45 7.11 4.36 -8.95
N ILE A 46 6.61 4.74 -10.14
CA ILE A 46 6.68 6.15 -10.57
C ILE A 46 5.77 7.03 -9.70
N SER A 47 4.58 6.54 -9.34
CA SER A 47 3.71 7.30 -8.42
C SER A 47 4.35 7.46 -7.04
N THR A 48 5.01 6.42 -6.53
CA THR A 48 5.74 6.48 -5.26
C THR A 48 6.86 7.53 -5.33
N GLN A 49 7.64 7.56 -6.43
CA GLN A 49 8.66 8.58 -6.62
C GLN A 49 8.08 10.00 -6.57
N ASN A 50 6.98 10.23 -7.29
CA ASN A 50 6.34 11.55 -7.32
C ASN A 50 5.85 11.99 -5.93
N ILE A 51 5.29 11.07 -5.15
CA ILE A 51 4.86 11.34 -3.78
C ILE A 51 6.06 11.65 -2.88
N LEU A 52 7.15 10.90 -3.00
CA LEU A 52 8.35 11.13 -2.20
C LEU A 52 9.05 12.44 -2.54
N ASP A 53 9.11 12.81 -3.82
CA ASP A 53 9.65 14.11 -4.25
C ASP A 53 8.81 15.27 -3.68
N TRP A 54 7.48 15.17 -3.76
CA TRP A 54 6.59 16.17 -3.20
C TRP A 54 6.68 16.25 -1.67
N ALA A 55 6.69 15.10 -1.00
CA ALA A 55 6.82 15.01 0.46
C ALA A 55 8.13 15.64 0.95
N LYS A 56 9.25 15.35 0.25
CA LYS A 56 10.57 15.93 0.51
C LYS A 56 10.55 17.46 0.36
N ASP A 57 9.97 17.96 -0.74
CA ASP A 57 9.98 19.39 -1.05
C ASP A 57 9.07 20.22 -0.11
N LYS A 58 8.06 19.59 0.50
CA LYS A 58 7.10 20.22 1.41
C LYS A 58 7.30 19.84 2.89
N ASP A 59 8.29 19.00 3.20
CA ASP A 59 8.53 18.43 4.54
C ASP A 59 7.28 17.75 5.14
N ILE A 60 6.59 16.93 4.35
CA ILE A 60 5.38 16.23 4.76
C ILE A 60 5.71 14.75 5.05
N PRO A 61 5.33 14.22 6.23
CA PRO A 61 5.53 12.80 6.53
C PRO A 61 4.63 11.90 5.69
N VAL A 62 5.12 10.68 5.42
CA VAL A 62 4.41 9.70 4.58
C VAL A 62 4.25 8.36 5.29
N VAL A 63 3.03 7.87 5.38
CA VAL A 63 2.71 6.49 5.76
C VAL A 63 2.48 5.69 4.49
N PHE A 64 3.31 4.67 4.26
CA PHE A 64 3.27 3.86 3.05
C PHE A 64 2.64 2.49 3.31
N ALA A 65 1.66 2.11 2.47
CA ALA A 65 1.10 0.77 2.47
C ALA A 65 2.08 -0.20 1.82
N GLY A 66 2.82 -0.95 2.61
CA GLY A 66 3.64 -2.08 2.17
C GLY A 66 2.80 -3.33 1.92
N THR A 67 3.46 -4.47 1.73
CA THR A 67 2.82 -5.77 1.55
C THR A 67 3.64 -6.88 2.17
N SER A 68 2.99 -7.85 2.82
CA SER A 68 3.63 -9.04 3.36
C SER A 68 4.29 -9.92 2.28
N SER A 69 3.91 -9.77 1.01
CA SER A 69 4.52 -10.55 -0.09
C SER A 69 6.02 -10.31 -0.26
N VAL A 70 6.57 -9.21 0.27
CA VAL A 70 8.01 -8.93 0.26
C VAL A 70 8.83 -9.88 1.14
N HIS A 71 8.21 -10.65 2.03
CA HIS A 71 8.87 -11.68 2.83
C HIS A 71 9.17 -12.96 2.04
N GLY A 72 8.47 -13.18 0.93
CA GLY A 72 8.73 -14.26 -0.01
C GLY A 72 9.77 -13.91 -1.07
N ASP A 73 9.70 -14.60 -2.20
CA ASP A 73 10.53 -14.27 -3.37
C ASP A 73 10.09 -12.94 -4.00
N LYS A 74 10.94 -11.94 -3.88
CA LYS A 74 10.71 -10.58 -4.38
C LYS A 74 10.67 -10.50 -5.91
N TYR A 75 11.20 -11.50 -6.59
CA TYR A 75 11.24 -11.60 -8.04
C TYR A 75 10.14 -12.48 -8.63
N ALA A 76 9.29 -13.06 -7.78
CA ALA A 76 8.25 -13.99 -8.20
C ALA A 76 7.21 -13.37 -9.15
N ASN A 77 6.98 -12.06 -9.06
CA ASN A 77 6.00 -11.37 -9.90
C ASN A 77 6.21 -9.84 -9.90
N PRO A 78 5.69 -9.11 -10.93
CA PRO A 78 5.85 -7.67 -11.04
C PRO A 78 5.24 -6.88 -9.87
N TYR A 79 4.11 -7.31 -9.30
CA TYR A 79 3.50 -6.63 -8.16
C TYR A 79 4.42 -6.65 -6.93
N THR A 80 4.87 -7.83 -6.50
CA THR A 80 5.76 -7.97 -5.34
C THR A 80 7.05 -7.18 -5.56
N PHE A 81 7.62 -7.28 -6.77
CA PHE A 81 8.84 -6.57 -7.12
C PHE A 81 8.67 -5.05 -7.03
N THR A 82 7.61 -4.49 -7.61
CA THR A 82 7.37 -3.04 -7.59
C THR A 82 7.06 -2.51 -6.19
N LYS A 83 6.36 -3.27 -5.36
CA LYS A 83 6.12 -2.90 -3.95
C LYS A 83 7.42 -2.90 -3.15
N TRP A 84 8.26 -3.92 -3.33
CA TRP A 84 9.58 -3.97 -2.72
C TRP A 84 10.48 -2.82 -3.18
N GLN A 85 10.51 -2.49 -4.48
CA GLN A 85 11.24 -1.32 -4.97
C GLN A 85 10.74 -0.02 -4.32
N SER A 86 9.43 0.14 -4.17
CA SER A 86 8.85 1.30 -3.48
C SER A 86 9.33 1.41 -2.03
N GLU A 87 9.39 0.31 -1.28
CA GLU A 87 9.95 0.31 0.07
C GLU A 87 11.42 0.72 0.10
N LEU A 88 12.23 0.24 -0.85
CA LEU A 88 13.63 0.67 -0.95
C LEU A 88 13.77 2.16 -1.26
N MET A 89 12.88 2.71 -2.08
CA MET A 89 12.84 4.15 -2.37
C MET A 89 12.49 4.95 -1.11
N PHE A 90 11.52 4.52 -0.31
CA PHE A 90 11.21 5.14 0.98
C PHE A 90 12.42 5.15 1.90
N LYS A 91 13.11 4.03 2.06
CA LYS A 91 14.34 3.92 2.88
C LYS A 91 15.45 4.84 2.37
N MET A 92 15.62 4.94 1.06
CA MET A 92 16.60 5.83 0.44
C MET A 92 16.26 7.30 0.70
N TYR A 93 15.01 7.71 0.49
CA TYR A 93 14.58 9.10 0.72
C TYR A 93 14.66 9.47 2.21
N HIS A 94 14.30 8.57 3.10
CA HIS A 94 14.50 8.76 4.53
C HIS A 94 15.99 8.99 4.85
N LYS A 95 16.86 8.10 4.38
CA LYS A 95 18.31 8.15 4.67
C LYS A 95 19.03 9.38 4.08
N LEU A 96 18.69 9.75 2.84
CA LEU A 96 19.43 10.77 2.09
C LEU A 96 18.82 12.16 2.21
N PHE A 97 17.50 12.25 2.36
CA PHE A 97 16.74 13.50 2.32
C PHE A 97 15.94 13.75 3.60
N ASN A 98 16.09 12.88 4.61
CA ASN A 98 15.41 12.97 5.90
C ASN A 98 13.87 13.03 5.80
N VAL A 99 13.29 12.41 4.76
CA VAL A 99 11.83 12.28 4.65
C VAL A 99 11.31 11.44 5.82
N ARG A 100 10.39 12.01 6.59
CA ARG A 100 9.74 11.29 7.69
C ARG A 100 8.78 10.25 7.12
N MET A 101 8.96 8.97 7.50
CA MET A 101 8.14 7.91 6.93
C MET A 101 7.96 6.72 7.87
N SER A 102 6.89 5.96 7.65
CA SER A 102 6.74 4.59 8.12
C SER A 102 6.21 3.69 7.01
N ILE A 103 6.60 2.43 7.03
CA ILE A 103 6.12 1.39 6.11
C ILE A 103 5.20 0.46 6.90
N CYS A 104 3.95 0.34 6.47
CA CYS A 104 2.95 -0.53 7.09
C CYS A 104 2.62 -1.67 6.12
N ARG A 105 3.13 -2.89 6.38
CA ARG A 105 2.89 -4.06 5.52
C ARG A 105 1.60 -4.74 5.89
N PHE A 106 0.70 -4.82 4.94
CA PHE A 106 -0.58 -5.50 5.11
C PHE A 106 -0.48 -6.97 4.71
N TYR A 107 -1.18 -7.80 5.48
CA TYR A 107 -1.45 -9.19 5.14
C TYR A 107 -2.78 -9.28 4.39
N ASN A 108 -3.72 -10.14 4.77
CA ASN A 108 -4.98 -10.25 4.06
C ASN A 108 -6.04 -9.42 4.78
N VAL A 109 -6.23 -8.20 4.32
CA VAL A 109 -7.22 -7.29 4.89
C VAL A 109 -8.62 -7.71 4.48
N TYR A 110 -9.54 -7.76 5.42
CA TYR A 110 -10.96 -8.05 5.18
C TYR A 110 -11.87 -7.03 5.88
N GLY A 111 -13.12 -6.97 5.47
CA GLY A 111 -14.11 -6.09 6.08
C GLY A 111 -15.22 -5.65 5.12
N PRO A 112 -16.10 -4.75 5.55
CA PRO A 112 -17.18 -4.23 4.72
C PRO A 112 -16.69 -3.66 3.38
N HIS A 113 -17.54 -3.73 2.36
CA HIS A 113 -17.28 -3.22 1.00
C HIS A 113 -16.18 -3.94 0.21
N MET A 114 -15.80 -5.15 0.60
CA MET A 114 -14.91 -5.96 -0.23
C MET A 114 -15.56 -6.29 -1.58
N ILE A 115 -14.71 -6.45 -2.60
CA ILE A 115 -15.15 -6.83 -3.95
C ILE A 115 -15.46 -8.33 -3.96
N TYR A 116 -16.70 -8.70 -4.30
CA TYR A 116 -17.18 -10.09 -4.31
C TYR A 116 -16.82 -10.85 -5.59
N GLU A 117 -16.56 -10.15 -6.69
CA GLU A 117 -16.33 -10.76 -8.01
C GLU A 117 -15.14 -10.11 -8.73
N GLY A 118 -14.57 -10.85 -9.68
CA GLY A 118 -13.48 -10.38 -10.53
C GLY A 118 -12.09 -10.64 -9.96
N PRO A 119 -11.05 -10.21 -10.69
CA PRO A 119 -9.65 -10.57 -10.40
C PRO A 119 -9.11 -9.95 -9.10
N TYR A 120 -9.85 -9.03 -8.51
CA TYR A 120 -9.49 -8.36 -7.26
C TYR A 120 -10.21 -8.95 -6.02
N SER A 121 -11.07 -9.94 -6.19
CA SER A 121 -11.76 -10.59 -5.07
C SER A 121 -10.82 -11.46 -4.24
N LEU A 122 -11.01 -11.48 -2.92
CA LEU A 122 -10.28 -12.31 -1.96
C LEU A 122 -11.14 -13.52 -1.53
N VAL A 123 -10.53 -14.46 -0.83
CA VAL A 123 -11.20 -15.70 -0.43
C VAL A 123 -12.43 -15.46 0.44
N ILE A 124 -12.37 -14.52 1.40
CA ILE A 124 -13.52 -14.24 2.28
C ILE A 124 -14.76 -13.80 1.48
N PRO A 125 -14.72 -12.71 0.66
CA PRO A 125 -15.89 -12.32 -0.11
C PRO A 125 -16.31 -13.36 -1.15
N ILE A 126 -15.39 -14.16 -1.71
CA ILE A 126 -15.74 -15.26 -2.60
C ILE A 126 -16.59 -16.30 -1.84
N PHE A 127 -16.15 -16.71 -0.66
CA PHE A 127 -16.87 -17.68 0.16
C PHE A 127 -18.21 -17.14 0.66
N GLU A 128 -18.28 -15.87 1.07
CA GLU A 128 -19.55 -15.23 1.42
C GLU A 128 -20.53 -15.25 0.24
N ASN A 129 -20.08 -14.86 -0.95
CA ASN A 129 -20.92 -14.86 -2.15
C ASN A 129 -21.42 -16.26 -2.50
N GLN A 130 -20.56 -17.28 -2.47
CA GLN A 130 -20.93 -18.67 -2.69
C GLN A 130 -21.94 -19.16 -1.65
N TYR A 131 -21.70 -18.84 -0.38
CA TYR A 131 -22.63 -19.19 0.70
C TYR A 131 -24.03 -18.60 0.49
N PHE A 132 -24.12 -17.31 0.18
CA PHE A 132 -25.40 -16.64 -0.07
C PHE A 132 -26.12 -17.14 -1.32
N LYS A 133 -25.37 -17.62 -2.33
CA LYS A 133 -25.94 -18.23 -3.53
C LYS A 133 -26.29 -19.71 -3.33
N GLY A 134 -25.97 -20.32 -2.20
CA GLY A 134 -26.16 -21.76 -1.96
C GLY A 134 -25.20 -22.62 -2.79
N GLU A 135 -24.08 -22.07 -3.24
CA GLU A 135 -23.06 -22.76 -4.02
C GLU A 135 -22.03 -23.42 -3.10
N PRO A 136 -21.38 -24.52 -3.51
CA PRO A 136 -20.27 -25.11 -2.79
C PRO A 136 -19.08 -24.11 -2.67
N LEU A 137 -18.41 -24.07 -1.51
CA LEU A 137 -17.19 -23.30 -1.34
C LEU A 137 -16.06 -23.87 -2.21
N THR A 138 -15.38 -23.01 -2.96
CA THR A 138 -14.27 -23.41 -3.84
C THR A 138 -13.00 -23.60 -3.05
N ILE A 139 -12.48 -24.82 -3.00
CA ILE A 139 -11.17 -25.13 -2.42
C ILE A 139 -10.14 -25.19 -3.56
N THR A 140 -9.06 -24.44 -3.41
CA THR A 140 -7.92 -24.46 -4.33
C THR A 140 -6.80 -25.33 -3.76
N ASN A 141 -6.09 -26.07 -4.63
CA ASN A 141 -5.04 -27.02 -4.26
C ASN A 141 -5.56 -28.06 -3.24
N ASP A 142 -4.79 -28.29 -2.17
CA ASP A 142 -5.09 -29.27 -1.12
C ASP A 142 -5.97 -28.73 0.02
N GLY A 143 -6.27 -27.43 0.03
CA GLY A 143 -7.08 -26.78 1.06
C GLY A 143 -6.34 -26.48 2.38
N GLU A 144 -5.07 -26.85 2.51
CA GLU A 144 -4.26 -26.63 3.73
C GLU A 144 -3.62 -25.25 3.81
N GLN A 145 -4.00 -24.34 2.92
CA GLN A 145 -3.44 -22.99 2.85
C GLN A 145 -3.84 -22.17 4.08
N ARG A 146 -2.85 -21.58 4.72
CA ARG A 146 -3.05 -20.67 5.85
C ARG A 146 -2.77 -19.24 5.43
N ARG A 147 -3.58 -18.32 5.95
CA ARG A 147 -3.42 -16.88 5.76
C ARG A 147 -3.70 -16.17 7.07
N ASP A 148 -2.99 -15.09 7.28
CA ASP A 148 -3.25 -14.16 8.37
C ASP A 148 -4.27 -13.12 7.87
N PHE A 149 -5.34 -12.89 8.64
CA PHE A 149 -6.43 -12.00 8.26
C PHE A 149 -6.61 -10.90 9.30
N THR A 150 -6.56 -9.65 8.85
CA THR A 150 -6.73 -8.47 9.70
C THR A 150 -7.93 -7.66 9.26
N HIS A 151 -8.78 -7.29 10.22
CA HIS A 151 -9.95 -6.48 9.90
C HIS A 151 -9.54 -5.06 9.47
N VAL A 152 -10.25 -4.51 8.49
CA VAL A 152 -9.94 -3.18 7.91
C VAL A 152 -9.90 -2.06 8.95
N ASN A 153 -10.73 -2.14 10.00
CA ASN A 153 -10.73 -1.13 11.06
C ASN A 153 -9.42 -1.12 11.85
N ASP A 154 -8.82 -2.29 12.09
CA ASP A 154 -7.53 -2.39 12.79
C ASP A 154 -6.39 -1.84 11.92
N ILE A 155 -6.46 -2.08 10.60
CA ILE A 155 -5.53 -1.48 9.63
C ILE A 155 -5.65 0.05 9.65
N VAL A 156 -6.87 0.58 9.58
CA VAL A 156 -7.13 2.03 9.57
C VAL A 156 -6.66 2.67 10.88
N ASP A 157 -6.97 2.07 12.02
CA ASP A 157 -6.52 2.56 13.34
C ASP A 157 -4.98 2.59 13.43
N GLY A 158 -4.33 1.53 12.96
CA GLY A 158 -2.87 1.47 12.90
C GLY A 158 -2.25 2.55 11.99
N LEU A 159 -2.83 2.76 10.80
CA LEU A 159 -2.38 3.82 9.88
C LEU A 159 -2.53 5.21 10.48
N ILE A 160 -3.69 5.51 11.10
CA ILE A 160 -3.94 6.81 11.76
C ILE A 160 -2.89 7.03 12.85
N LYS A 161 -2.66 6.03 13.72
CA LYS A 161 -1.64 6.13 14.77
C LYS A 161 -0.23 6.37 14.21
N CYS A 162 0.12 5.75 13.08
CA CYS A 162 1.38 6.02 12.41
C CYS A 162 1.44 7.46 11.89
N GLY A 163 0.37 7.94 11.26
CA GLY A 163 0.28 9.32 10.75
C GLY A 163 0.40 10.37 11.86
N ASP A 164 -0.35 10.21 12.93
CA ASP A 164 -0.32 11.12 14.09
C ASP A 164 1.08 11.20 14.70
N ARG A 165 1.74 10.06 14.84
CA ARG A 165 3.08 10.00 15.42
C ARG A 165 4.16 10.59 14.51
N LEU A 166 4.06 10.41 13.20
CA LEU A 166 4.99 11.01 12.24
C LEU A 166 4.79 12.52 12.11
N SER A 167 3.58 13.01 12.36
CA SER A 167 3.25 14.44 12.31
C SER A 167 3.75 15.19 13.56
N ASP A 168 3.91 14.51 14.69
CA ASP A 168 4.50 15.09 15.90
C ASP A 168 6.02 15.11 15.79
N VAL A 169 6.58 16.31 15.59
CA VAL A 169 8.04 16.54 15.48
C VAL A 169 8.83 16.13 16.72
N ASN A 170 8.17 15.96 17.86
CA ASN A 170 8.79 15.48 19.10
C ASN A 170 8.81 13.94 19.19
N PHE A 171 8.23 13.25 18.23
CA PHE A 171 8.05 11.79 18.25
C PHE A 171 8.88 11.10 17.18
N GLU A 172 10.21 11.13 17.32
CA GLU A 172 11.13 10.46 16.36
C GLU A 172 11.06 8.94 16.39
N GLN A 173 10.37 8.34 17.39
CA GLN A 173 10.45 6.90 17.70
C GLN A 173 9.93 5.99 16.58
N ILE A 174 9.06 6.44 15.67
CA ILE A 174 8.55 5.61 14.58
C ILE A 174 9.06 6.03 13.20
N ASN A 175 9.88 7.07 13.14
CA ASN A 175 10.43 7.54 11.88
C ASN A 175 11.40 6.50 11.30
N GLY A 176 11.16 6.09 10.07
CA GLY A 176 11.95 5.06 9.41
C GLY A 176 11.57 3.61 9.80
N LEU A 177 10.55 3.38 10.65
CA LEU A 177 10.15 2.05 11.08
C LEU A 177 9.22 1.35 10.08
N GLU A 178 9.27 0.03 10.16
CA GLU A 178 8.45 -0.90 9.40
C GLU A 178 7.53 -1.65 10.37
N PHE A 179 6.25 -1.71 10.06
CA PHE A 179 5.24 -2.39 10.87
C PHE A 179 4.57 -3.49 10.07
N GLU A 180 4.31 -4.62 10.72
CA GLU A 180 3.56 -5.73 10.16
C GLU A 180 2.13 -5.69 10.72
N PHE A 181 1.14 -5.60 9.82
CA PHE A 181 -0.28 -5.56 10.14
C PHE A 181 -0.93 -6.88 9.72
N GLY A 182 -0.68 -7.90 10.54
CA GLY A 182 -1.19 -9.27 10.43
C GLY A 182 -1.93 -9.74 11.64
#